data_6e9a65cf00613df198f2b82d0578443c
#
_entry.id   6e9a65cf00613df198f2b82d0578443c
#
_cell.length_a   1.000
_cell.length_b   1.000
_cell.length_c   1.000
_cell.angle_alpha   90.00
_cell.angle_beta   90.00
_cell.angle_gamma   90.00
#
_symmetry.space_group_name_H-M   'P 1'
#
loop_
_entity.id
_entity.type
_entity.pdbx_description
1 polymer ?
#
loop_
_entity_poly.entity_id
_entity_poly.type
_entity_poly.pdbx_seq_one_letter_code
_entity_poly.pdbx_strand_id
1 'polypeptide(L)' 'MGWKIRIAIEGDDSHEDVAMLLEVIAGDIRLGRGSGSESGYSWEIE' A
#
# COMPACT_ATOMS: atom_id res chain seq x y z
N MET A 1 20.88 -6.05 4.23
CA MET A 1 19.67 -6.60 3.70
C MET A 1 18.56 -5.57 3.68
N GLY A 2 17.87 -5.49 2.60
CA GLY A 2 16.82 -4.50 2.44
C GLY A 2 15.48 -5.15 2.17
N TRP A 3 14.45 -4.36 2.30
CA TRP A 3 13.10 -4.74 1.96
C TRP A 3 12.70 -4.03 0.68
N LYS A 4 11.86 -4.68 -0.12
CA LYS A 4 11.27 -4.04 -1.27
C LYS A 4 9.76 -4.07 -1.11
N ILE A 5 9.15 -2.93 -1.30
CA ILE A 5 7.70 -2.81 -1.26
C ILE A 5 7.25 -2.28 -2.61
N ARG A 6 6.29 -2.97 -3.20
CA ARG A 6 5.72 -2.55 -4.47
C ARG A 6 4.29 -2.11 -4.23
N ILE A 7 3.98 -0.90 -4.60
CA ILE A 7 2.65 -0.33 -4.45
C ILE A 7 2.19 0.21 -5.79
N ALA A 8 1.03 -0.21 -6.22
CA ALA A 8 0.40 0.30 -7.44
C ALA A 8 -0.93 0.93 -7.06
N ILE A 9 -1.09 2.19 -7.40
CA ILE A 9 -2.32 2.94 -7.14
C ILE A 9 -2.89 3.39 -8.47
N GLU A 10 -4.15 3.07 -8.70
CA GLU A 10 -4.84 3.44 -9.93
C GLU A 10 -5.86 4.54 -9.66
N GLY A 11 -5.97 5.46 -10.60
CA GLY A 11 -6.94 6.54 -10.52
C GLY A 11 -6.29 7.90 -10.39
N ASP A 12 -7.14 8.92 -10.30
CA ASP A 12 -6.71 10.32 -10.21
C ASP A 12 -6.75 10.79 -8.75
N ASP A 13 -6.04 10.07 -7.90
CA ASP A 13 -6.01 10.40 -6.49
C ASP A 13 -5.14 11.62 -6.21
N SER A 14 -5.54 12.43 -5.25
CA SER A 14 -4.74 13.53 -4.77
C SER A 14 -3.60 13.00 -3.90
N HIS A 15 -2.63 13.88 -3.59
CA HIS A 15 -1.54 13.49 -2.71
C HIS A 15 -2.06 13.06 -1.33
N GLU A 16 -3.12 13.70 -0.86
CA GLU A 16 -3.73 13.33 0.43
C GLU A 16 -4.34 11.94 0.38
N ASP A 17 -5.01 11.61 -0.73
CA ASP A 17 -5.60 10.30 -0.89
C ASP A 17 -4.52 9.22 -0.91
N VAL A 18 -3.42 9.47 -1.61
CA VAL A 18 -2.30 8.55 -1.66
C VAL A 18 -1.70 8.37 -0.26
N ALA A 19 -1.55 9.45 0.49
CA ALA A 19 -1.03 9.38 1.86
C ALA A 19 -1.92 8.54 2.75
N MET A 20 -3.23 8.70 2.62
CA MET A 20 -4.19 7.90 3.40
C MET A 20 -4.09 6.41 3.06
N LEU A 21 -3.93 6.09 1.77
CA LEU A 21 -3.76 4.70 1.36
C LEU A 21 -2.49 4.11 1.95
N LEU A 22 -1.41 4.88 1.97
CA LEU A 22 -0.17 4.41 2.57
C LEU A 22 -0.31 4.15 4.06
N GLU A 23 -1.11 4.94 4.76
CA GLU A 23 -1.39 4.70 6.17
C GLU A 23 -2.17 3.40 6.38
N VAL A 24 -3.14 3.13 5.51
CA VAL A 24 -3.89 1.88 5.57
C VAL A 24 -2.95 0.70 5.33
N ILE A 25 -2.09 0.80 4.34
CA ILE A 25 -1.12 -0.24 4.03
C ILE A 25 -0.17 -0.46 5.22
N ALA A 26 0.29 0.62 5.84
CA ALA A 26 1.16 0.53 7.01
C ALA A 26 0.47 -0.23 8.15
N GLY A 27 -0.82 0.01 8.36
CA GLY A 27 -1.60 -0.72 9.35
C GLY A 27 -1.66 -2.21 9.07
N ASP A 28 -1.86 -2.57 7.80
CA ASP A 28 -1.89 -3.98 7.40
C ASP A 28 -0.54 -4.65 7.63
N ILE A 29 0.54 -3.96 7.31
CA ILE A 29 1.88 -4.50 7.52
C ILE A 29 2.13 -4.75 9.01
N ARG A 30 1.68 -3.86 9.87
CA ARG A 30 1.82 -4.03 11.32
C ARG A 30 1.08 -5.26 11.82
N LEU A 31 0.01 -5.65 11.14
CA LEU A 31 -0.74 -6.85 11.48
C LEU A 31 -0.09 -8.13 10.94
N GLY A 32 1.05 -7.99 10.26
CA GLY A 32 1.77 -9.14 9.73
C GLY A 32 1.41 -9.52 8.31
N ARG A 33 0.70 -8.68 7.61
CA ARG A 33 0.33 -8.96 6.22
C ARG A 33 1.50 -8.65 5.30
N GLY A 34 1.67 -9.45 4.26
CA GLY A 34 2.72 -9.26 3.27
C GLY A 34 2.23 -8.75 1.93
N SER A 35 0.92 -8.64 1.74
CA SER A 35 0.36 -8.14 0.50
C SER A 35 -1.10 -7.77 0.72
N GLY A 36 -1.64 -6.97 -0.18
CA GLY A 36 -3.03 -6.59 -0.15
C GLY A 36 -3.49 -6.11 -1.50
N SER A 37 -4.78 -6.25 -1.77
CA SER A 37 -5.37 -5.81 -3.02
C SER A 37 -6.78 -5.32 -2.73
N GLU A 38 -7.04 -4.11 -3.16
CA GLU A 38 -8.33 -3.47 -3.00
C GLU A 38 -8.72 -2.77 -4.30
N SER A 39 -9.95 -2.28 -4.33
CA SER A 39 -10.41 -1.50 -5.46
C SER A 39 -9.59 -0.21 -5.52
N GLY A 40 -8.79 -0.05 -6.56
CA GLY A 40 -8.00 1.15 -6.76
C GLY A 40 -6.55 1.07 -6.34
N TYR A 41 -6.14 0.03 -5.62
CA TYR A 41 -4.73 -0.12 -5.28
C TYR A 41 -4.36 -1.56 -4.92
N SER A 42 -3.08 -1.86 -5.04
CA SER A 42 -2.54 -3.14 -4.61
C SER A 42 -1.12 -2.91 -4.10
N TRP A 43 -0.64 -3.82 -3.28
CA TRP A 43 0.71 -3.71 -2.72
C TRP A 43 1.23 -5.08 -2.32
N GLU A 44 2.55 -5.19 -2.28
CA GLU A 44 3.20 -6.41 -1.80
C GLU A 44 4.59 -6.09 -1.29
N ILE A 45 5.04 -6.92 -0.36
CA ILE A 45 6.40 -6.86 0.17
C ILE A 45 7.18 -8.02 -0.41
N GLU A 46 8.37 -7.74 -0.92
CA GLU A 46 9.25 -8.76 -1.48
C GLU A 46 10.44 -9.01 -0.58
#